data_e9ea70d8a2e2b47a5ffcb7a405cbf7a1
#
_entry.id   e9ea70d8a2e2b47a5ffcb7a405cbf7a1
#
_cell.length_a   1.000
_cell.length_b   1.000
_cell.length_c   1.000
_cell.angle_alpha   90.00
_cell.angle_beta   90.00
_cell.angle_gamma   90.00
#
_symmetry.space_group_name_H-M   'P 1'
#
loop_
_entity.id
_entity.type
_entity.pdbx_description
1 polymer ?
#
loop_
_entity_poly.entity_id
_entity_poly.type
_entity_poly.pdbx_seq_one_letter_code
_entity_poly.pdbx_strand_id
1 'polypeptide(L)'
;PHPLYNHFGNKMERSEACRKLGIAPNKRNILFFGLIREYKGLDILLEAFSSLDDSYQLIVAGEPYGSFEKYEKLIESSPNRERIKLFTSYISDNEVPSFFSSADVCVLPYRTATQSGISAISYHFGLPMITTNVGGLKEAIEVPGTGIVVDKAEPVLVSRAIEDYFNSGKIGNFVTNIEREREKLSWKSF
;
A
#
# COMPACT_ATOMS: atom_id res chain seq x y z
N PRO A 1 12.50 13.36 8.63
CA PRO A 1 12.89 12.45 7.55
C PRO A 1 13.42 11.16 8.17
N HIS A 2 12.74 10.05 7.87
CA HIS A 2 13.23 8.74 8.29
C HIS A 2 14.37 8.31 7.37
N PRO A 3 15.46 7.74 7.89
CA PRO A 3 16.49 7.15 7.06
C PRO A 3 15.89 5.99 6.24
N LEU A 4 16.44 5.77 5.04
CA LEU A 4 16.04 4.63 4.22
C LEU A 4 16.26 3.32 5.01
N TYR A 5 15.26 2.46 5.01
CA TYR A 5 15.31 1.19 5.73
C TYR A 5 16.10 0.13 4.95
N ASN A 6 17.43 0.31 4.89
CA ASN A 6 18.31 -0.60 4.13
C ASN A 6 18.30 -2.06 4.64
N HIS A 7 17.77 -2.30 5.84
CA HIS A 7 17.75 -3.64 6.43
C HIS A 7 16.70 -4.60 5.82
N PHE A 8 15.71 -4.08 5.07
CA PHE A 8 14.71 -4.93 4.42
C PHE A 8 15.20 -5.62 3.14
N GLY A 9 16.41 -5.31 2.67
CA GLY A 9 16.95 -5.89 1.44
C GLY A 9 16.48 -5.19 0.16
N ASN A 10 16.69 -5.83 -0.96
CA ASN A 10 16.47 -5.26 -2.28
C ASN A 10 15.09 -5.64 -2.86
N LYS A 11 14.62 -4.81 -3.78
CA LYS A 11 13.46 -5.12 -4.62
C LYS A 11 13.71 -6.41 -5.40
N MET A 12 12.69 -7.25 -5.45
CA MET A 12 12.67 -8.50 -6.21
C MET A 12 11.99 -8.30 -7.58
N GLU A 13 12.20 -9.26 -8.48
CA GLU A 13 11.36 -9.40 -9.67
C GLU A 13 9.90 -9.63 -9.27
N ARG A 14 8.96 -8.92 -9.92
CA ARG A 14 7.52 -9.01 -9.64
C ARG A 14 6.98 -10.44 -9.73
N SER A 15 7.33 -11.15 -10.80
CA SER A 15 6.87 -12.53 -11.03
C SER A 15 7.35 -13.48 -9.94
N GLU A 16 8.58 -13.32 -9.47
CA GLU A 16 9.13 -14.10 -8.37
C GLU A 16 8.43 -13.78 -7.04
N ALA A 17 8.21 -12.50 -6.75
CA ALA A 17 7.50 -12.06 -5.56
C ALA A 17 6.06 -12.59 -5.53
N CYS A 18 5.34 -12.50 -6.63
CA CYS A 18 3.99 -13.05 -6.76
C CYS A 18 3.96 -14.57 -6.57
N ARG A 19 4.92 -15.29 -7.14
CA ARG A 19 5.04 -16.74 -6.96
C ARG A 19 5.28 -17.12 -5.51
N LYS A 20 6.17 -16.41 -4.80
CA LYS A 20 6.41 -16.64 -3.37
C LYS A 20 5.17 -16.46 -2.51
N LEU A 21 4.34 -15.49 -2.85
CA LEU A 21 3.10 -15.19 -2.12
C LEU A 21 1.89 -16.01 -2.60
N GLY A 22 2.02 -16.76 -3.70
CA GLY A 22 0.90 -17.49 -4.27
C GLY A 22 -0.21 -16.58 -4.81
N ILE A 23 0.15 -15.42 -5.36
CA ILE A 23 -0.79 -14.43 -5.89
C ILE A 23 -0.63 -14.26 -7.40
N ALA A 24 -1.69 -13.72 -8.05
CA ALA A 24 -1.70 -13.56 -9.50
C ALA A 24 -0.76 -12.41 -9.94
N PRO A 25 0.20 -12.66 -10.85
CA PRO A 25 1.12 -11.62 -11.34
C PRO A 25 0.50 -10.71 -12.40
N ASN A 26 -0.60 -11.11 -13.02
CA ASN A 26 -1.28 -10.40 -14.10
C ASN A 26 -2.46 -9.51 -13.63
N LYS A 27 -2.63 -9.35 -12.33
CA LYS A 27 -3.63 -8.45 -11.73
C LYS A 27 -2.98 -7.10 -11.36
N ARG A 28 -3.83 -6.09 -11.16
CA ARG A 28 -3.46 -4.82 -10.54
C ARG A 28 -3.43 -5.03 -9.03
N ASN A 29 -2.22 -5.17 -8.49
CA ASN A 29 -2.00 -5.57 -7.10
C ASN A 29 -1.97 -4.37 -6.17
N ILE A 30 -2.93 -4.29 -5.28
CA ILE A 30 -3.06 -3.28 -4.24
C ILE A 30 -2.54 -3.87 -2.93
N LEU A 31 -1.62 -3.19 -2.26
CA LEU A 31 -1.06 -3.62 -0.98
C LEU A 31 -1.57 -2.73 0.17
N PHE A 32 -2.12 -3.37 1.19
CA PHE A 32 -2.25 -2.83 2.54
C PHE A 32 -1.23 -3.55 3.42
N PHE A 33 -0.33 -2.81 4.05
CA PHE A 33 0.76 -3.38 4.83
C PHE A 33 0.88 -2.75 6.22
N GLY A 34 1.16 -3.58 7.23
CA GLY A 34 1.46 -3.18 8.60
C GLY A 34 0.45 -3.68 9.62
N LEU A 35 0.71 -3.39 10.89
CA LEU A 35 -0.16 -3.78 11.99
C LEU A 35 -1.59 -3.29 11.75
N ILE A 36 -2.56 -4.20 11.79
CA ILE A 36 -3.97 -3.89 11.50
C ILE A 36 -4.61 -3.28 12.74
N ARG A 37 -4.84 -1.97 12.67
CA ARG A 37 -5.53 -1.18 13.70
C ARG A 37 -6.67 -0.40 13.08
N GLU A 38 -7.69 -0.08 13.88
CA GLU A 38 -8.88 0.63 13.40
C GLU A 38 -8.58 1.95 12.70
N TYR A 39 -7.64 2.75 13.24
CA TYR A 39 -7.29 4.05 12.63
C TYR A 39 -6.65 3.92 11.25
N LYS A 40 -6.10 2.75 10.89
CA LYS A 40 -5.46 2.51 9.59
C LYS A 40 -6.45 2.24 8.46
N GLY A 41 -7.74 2.07 8.75
CA GLY A 41 -8.80 2.10 7.76
C GLY A 41 -8.86 0.91 6.83
N LEU A 42 -8.44 -0.29 7.25
CA LEU A 42 -8.58 -1.50 6.42
C LEU A 42 -10.03 -1.74 6.00
N ASP A 43 -11.00 -1.47 6.88
CA ASP A 43 -12.42 -1.57 6.58
C ASP A 43 -12.84 -0.64 5.42
N ILE A 44 -12.29 0.57 5.37
CA ILE A 44 -12.53 1.52 4.27
C ILE A 44 -12.00 0.95 2.96
N LEU A 45 -10.79 0.37 2.98
CA LEU A 45 -10.21 -0.23 1.78
C LEU A 45 -10.98 -1.47 1.32
N LEU A 46 -11.45 -2.31 2.25
CA LEU A 46 -12.26 -3.49 1.93
C LEU A 46 -13.58 -3.09 1.25
N GLU A 47 -14.25 -2.06 1.75
CA GLU A 47 -15.45 -1.53 1.11
C GLU A 47 -15.14 -0.90 -0.27
N ALA A 48 -14.06 -0.13 -0.38
CA ALA A 48 -13.62 0.43 -1.65
C ALA A 48 -13.32 -0.67 -2.68
N PHE A 49 -12.66 -1.73 -2.26
CA PHE A 49 -12.30 -2.86 -3.11
C PHE A 49 -13.53 -3.63 -3.62
N SER A 50 -14.63 -3.64 -2.88
CA SER A 50 -15.86 -4.31 -3.28
C SER A 50 -16.48 -3.75 -4.57
N SER A 51 -16.15 -2.52 -4.94
CA SER A 51 -16.62 -1.87 -6.17
C SER A 51 -15.65 -1.98 -7.35
N LEU A 52 -14.45 -2.52 -7.13
CA LEU A 52 -13.45 -2.69 -8.19
C LEU A 52 -13.67 -3.98 -8.98
N ASP A 53 -13.39 -3.92 -10.29
CA ASP A 53 -13.59 -5.06 -11.19
C ASP A 53 -12.57 -6.19 -10.98
N ASP A 54 -12.65 -7.24 -11.80
CA ASP A 54 -11.83 -8.44 -11.67
C ASP A 54 -10.36 -8.28 -12.10
N SER A 55 -9.98 -7.12 -12.63
CA SER A 55 -8.58 -6.80 -12.95
C SER A 55 -7.75 -6.48 -11.71
N TYR A 56 -8.38 -6.21 -10.56
CA TYR A 56 -7.74 -5.84 -9.30
C TYR A 56 -7.61 -7.02 -8.33
N GLN A 57 -6.53 -7.02 -7.55
CA GLN A 57 -6.29 -7.95 -6.45
C GLN A 57 -5.82 -7.16 -5.23
N LEU A 58 -6.35 -7.50 -4.05
CA LEU A 58 -5.98 -6.87 -2.78
C LEU A 58 -5.13 -7.83 -1.95
N ILE A 59 -3.98 -7.36 -1.51
CA ILE A 59 -3.07 -8.04 -0.60
C ILE A 59 -3.11 -7.33 0.74
N VAL A 60 -3.56 -8.03 1.77
CA VAL A 60 -3.57 -7.53 3.15
C VAL A 60 -2.50 -8.26 3.93
N ALA A 61 -1.48 -7.54 4.38
CA ALA A 61 -0.31 -8.12 5.03
C ALA A 61 -0.01 -7.42 6.37
N GLY A 62 -0.15 -8.14 7.47
CA GLY A 62 0.14 -7.66 8.81
C GLY A 62 -0.69 -8.33 9.89
N GLU A 63 -0.17 -8.30 11.12
CA GLU A 63 -0.87 -8.87 12.26
C GLU A 63 -2.04 -7.98 12.70
N PRO A 64 -3.19 -8.58 13.06
CA PRO A 64 -4.27 -7.85 13.72
C PRO A 64 -3.87 -7.44 15.14
N TYR A 65 -4.14 -6.20 15.49
CA TYR A 65 -4.11 -5.76 16.88
C TYR A 65 -5.50 -5.97 17.49
N GLY A 66 -5.65 -7.03 18.25
CA GLY A 66 -6.93 -7.47 18.78
C GLY A 66 -7.69 -8.38 17.82
N SER A 67 -9.04 -8.31 17.82
CA SER A 67 -9.87 -9.17 16.99
C SER A 67 -9.86 -8.78 15.51
N PHE A 68 -9.79 -9.78 14.65
CA PHE A 68 -9.92 -9.63 13.19
C PHE A 68 -11.37 -9.86 12.69
N GLU A 69 -12.28 -10.24 13.56
CA GLU A 69 -13.67 -10.66 13.21
C GLU A 69 -14.42 -9.62 12.37
N LYS A 70 -14.30 -8.34 12.69
CA LYS A 70 -14.89 -7.23 11.93
C LYS A 70 -14.48 -7.26 10.45
N TYR A 71 -13.21 -7.50 10.18
CA TYR A 71 -12.67 -7.55 8.83
C TYR A 71 -13.03 -8.86 8.12
N GLU A 72 -13.03 -9.98 8.83
CA GLU A 72 -13.48 -11.27 8.28
C GLU A 72 -14.92 -11.17 7.75
N LYS A 73 -15.83 -10.58 8.52
CA LYS A 73 -17.23 -10.35 8.09
C LYS A 73 -17.32 -9.50 6.83
N LEU A 74 -16.53 -8.43 6.73
CA LEU A 74 -16.48 -7.59 5.54
C LEU A 74 -15.94 -8.35 4.32
N ILE A 75 -14.93 -9.18 4.51
CA ILE A 75 -14.35 -10.01 3.45
C ILE A 75 -15.34 -11.07 2.98
N GLU A 76 -15.96 -11.79 3.90
CA GLU A 76 -16.94 -12.85 3.59
C GLU A 76 -18.14 -12.32 2.82
N SER A 77 -18.60 -11.11 3.14
CA SER A 77 -19.71 -10.45 2.45
C SER A 77 -19.32 -9.74 1.14
N SER A 78 -18.02 -9.63 0.87
CA SER A 78 -17.54 -8.96 -0.35
C SER A 78 -17.80 -9.80 -1.61
N PRO A 79 -18.31 -9.20 -2.69
CA PRO A 79 -18.42 -9.88 -3.99
C PRO A 79 -17.04 -10.24 -4.57
N ASN A 80 -15.98 -9.62 -4.06
CA ASN A 80 -14.61 -9.75 -4.55
C ASN A 80 -13.70 -10.57 -3.61
N ARG A 81 -14.27 -11.30 -2.65
CA ARG A 81 -13.53 -12.05 -1.63
C ARG A 81 -12.44 -12.96 -2.18
N GLU A 82 -12.65 -13.58 -3.34
CA GLU A 82 -11.68 -14.48 -3.98
C GLU A 82 -10.39 -13.78 -4.39
N ARG A 83 -10.45 -12.45 -4.57
CA ARG A 83 -9.32 -11.62 -4.98
C ARG A 83 -8.69 -10.85 -3.80
N ILE A 84 -9.13 -11.13 -2.57
CA ILE A 84 -8.53 -10.62 -1.34
C ILE A 84 -7.60 -11.69 -0.76
N LYS A 85 -6.31 -11.41 -0.70
CA LYS A 85 -5.28 -12.33 -0.22
C LYS A 85 -4.78 -11.88 1.14
N LEU A 86 -4.97 -12.73 2.15
CA LEU A 86 -4.70 -12.42 3.55
C LEU A 86 -3.39 -13.05 4.03
N PHE A 87 -2.55 -12.24 4.64
CA PHE A 87 -1.31 -12.62 5.30
C PHE A 87 -1.30 -11.98 6.70
N THR A 88 -2.10 -12.53 7.61
CA THR A 88 -2.43 -11.93 8.91
C THR A 88 -1.60 -12.47 10.08
N SER A 89 -0.52 -13.16 9.81
CA SER A 89 0.50 -13.54 10.79
C SER A 89 1.66 -12.55 10.80
N TYR A 90 2.59 -12.73 11.73
CA TYR A 90 3.81 -11.94 11.78
C TYR A 90 4.59 -12.04 10.45
N ILE A 91 4.99 -10.88 9.94
CA ILE A 91 5.79 -10.77 8.73
C ILE A 91 7.21 -10.38 9.13
N SER A 92 8.17 -11.27 8.88
CA SER A 92 9.59 -11.00 9.14
C SER A 92 10.16 -10.00 8.13
N ASP A 93 11.25 -9.34 8.50
CA ASP A 93 11.94 -8.39 7.61
C ASP A 93 12.34 -9.02 6.27
N ASN A 94 12.68 -10.32 6.27
CA ASN A 94 13.03 -11.06 5.06
C ASN A 94 11.86 -11.28 4.09
N GLU A 95 10.62 -11.21 4.57
CA GLU A 95 9.41 -11.39 3.76
C GLU A 95 8.92 -10.06 3.15
N VAL A 96 9.29 -8.94 3.76
CA VAL A 96 8.85 -7.59 3.32
C VAL A 96 9.11 -7.34 1.84
N PRO A 97 10.28 -7.67 1.26
CA PRO A 97 10.53 -7.49 -0.18
C PRO A 97 9.50 -8.15 -1.08
N SER A 98 8.99 -9.33 -0.72
CA SER A 98 8.00 -10.06 -1.52
C SER A 98 6.68 -9.28 -1.63
N PHE A 99 6.23 -8.67 -0.54
CA PHE A 99 4.99 -7.89 -0.53
C PHE A 99 5.12 -6.60 -1.36
N PHE A 100 6.14 -5.81 -1.13
CA PHE A 100 6.33 -4.54 -1.83
C PHE A 100 6.73 -4.72 -3.30
N SER A 101 7.43 -5.79 -3.64
CA SER A 101 7.83 -6.08 -5.03
C SER A 101 6.69 -6.67 -5.87
N SER A 102 5.71 -7.30 -5.25
CA SER A 102 4.53 -7.85 -5.93
C SER A 102 3.44 -6.82 -6.20
N ALA A 103 3.48 -5.69 -5.51
CA ALA A 103 2.44 -4.67 -5.54
C ALA A 103 2.68 -3.59 -6.60
N ASP A 104 1.59 -3.00 -7.10
CA ASP A 104 1.60 -1.86 -8.00
C ASP A 104 1.36 -0.53 -7.29
N VAL A 105 0.73 -0.58 -6.12
CA VAL A 105 0.45 0.57 -5.27
C VAL A 105 0.25 0.13 -3.83
N CYS A 106 0.73 0.94 -2.89
CA CYS A 106 0.44 0.79 -1.45
C CYS A 106 -0.65 1.78 -1.07
N VAL A 107 -1.73 1.28 -0.45
CA VAL A 107 -2.87 2.12 -0.05
C VAL A 107 -2.94 2.22 1.47
N LEU A 108 -2.86 3.44 1.98
CA LEU A 108 -2.92 3.79 3.39
C LEU A 108 -4.14 4.68 3.67
N PRO A 109 -5.35 4.10 3.81
CA PRO A 109 -6.59 4.87 3.97
C PRO A 109 -6.82 5.26 5.43
N TYR A 110 -5.82 5.82 6.06
CA TYR A 110 -5.80 6.12 7.49
C TYR A 110 -6.86 7.17 7.87
N ARG A 111 -7.58 6.93 8.96
CA ARG A 111 -8.48 7.91 9.58
C ARG A 111 -7.71 8.98 10.32
N THR A 112 -6.63 8.59 10.97
CA THR A 112 -5.72 9.50 11.68
C THR A 112 -4.28 9.02 11.50
N ALA A 113 -3.34 9.93 11.50
CA ALA A 113 -1.91 9.62 11.56
C ALA A 113 -1.12 10.86 11.97
N THR A 114 0.02 10.64 12.62
CA THR A 114 1.06 11.67 12.73
C THR A 114 2.10 11.46 11.63
N GLN A 115 2.60 10.25 11.51
CA GLN A 115 3.51 9.79 10.47
C GLN A 115 3.25 8.30 10.22
N SER A 116 3.80 7.75 9.11
CA SER A 116 3.72 6.32 8.82
C SER A 116 5.09 5.76 8.47
N GLY A 117 5.53 4.75 9.23
CA GLY A 117 6.73 3.98 8.88
C GLY A 117 6.58 3.22 7.57
N ILE A 118 5.35 2.90 7.17
CA ILE A 118 5.05 2.20 5.92
C ILE A 118 5.39 3.07 4.71
N SER A 119 5.22 4.39 4.80
CA SER A 119 5.60 5.31 3.71
C SER A 119 7.09 5.25 3.40
N ALA A 120 7.93 5.16 4.42
CA ALA A 120 9.38 5.04 4.23
C ALA A 120 9.77 3.69 3.61
N ILE A 121 9.08 2.59 3.99
CA ILE A 121 9.29 1.26 3.38
C ILE A 121 8.86 1.30 1.91
N SER A 122 7.72 1.89 1.61
CA SER A 122 7.22 2.03 0.25
C SER A 122 8.20 2.80 -0.64
N TYR A 123 8.76 3.91 -0.14
CA TYR A 123 9.83 4.63 -0.81
C TYR A 123 11.08 3.79 -1.05
N HIS A 124 11.49 3.00 -0.05
CA HIS A 124 12.65 2.11 -0.21
C HIS A 124 12.48 1.15 -1.40
N PHE A 125 11.28 0.61 -1.60
CA PHE A 125 10.98 -0.30 -2.72
C PHE A 125 10.52 0.40 -3.99
N GLY A 126 10.48 1.73 -4.03
CA GLY A 126 10.05 2.49 -5.20
C GLY A 126 8.55 2.35 -5.51
N LEU A 127 7.74 2.03 -4.51
CA LEU A 127 6.31 1.78 -4.67
C LEU A 127 5.50 3.06 -4.40
N PRO A 128 4.74 3.58 -5.38
CA PRO A 128 3.84 4.70 -5.17
C PRO A 128 2.73 4.38 -4.17
N MET A 129 2.19 5.44 -3.54
CA MET A 129 1.17 5.31 -2.51
C MET A 129 -0.09 6.09 -2.84
N ILE A 130 -1.21 5.58 -2.34
CA ILE A 130 -2.46 6.32 -2.19
C ILE A 130 -2.69 6.47 -0.69
N THR A 131 -2.78 7.70 -0.22
CA THR A 131 -2.96 8.02 1.19
C THR A 131 -4.14 8.97 1.40
N THR A 132 -4.63 9.07 2.63
CA THR A 132 -5.61 10.08 3.01
C THR A 132 -4.93 11.35 3.51
N ASN A 133 -5.65 12.47 3.48
CA ASN A 133 -5.19 13.77 3.96
C ASN A 133 -5.22 13.84 5.50
N VAL A 134 -4.33 13.10 6.16
CA VAL A 134 -4.21 13.05 7.62
C VAL A 134 -2.76 13.21 8.05
N GLY A 135 -2.53 14.00 9.11
CA GLY A 135 -1.20 14.25 9.64
C GLY A 135 -0.18 14.69 8.58
N GLY A 136 1.03 14.15 8.65
CA GLY A 136 2.11 14.43 7.69
C GLY A 136 2.04 13.65 6.37
N LEU A 137 1.03 12.78 6.17
CA LEU A 137 0.96 11.94 4.97
C LEU A 137 0.75 12.74 3.70
N LYS A 138 -0.10 13.78 3.74
CA LYS A 138 -0.32 14.65 2.59
C LYS A 138 0.98 15.28 2.11
N GLU A 139 1.71 15.91 3.01
CA GLU A 139 2.97 16.58 2.69
C GLU A 139 4.01 15.60 2.15
N ALA A 140 4.09 14.40 2.75
CA ALA A 140 5.04 13.38 2.36
C ALA A 140 4.81 12.83 0.94
N ILE A 141 3.59 12.93 0.40
CA ILE A 141 3.18 12.33 -0.89
C ILE A 141 2.94 13.41 -1.95
N GLU A 142 2.19 14.47 -1.62
CA GLU A 142 1.76 15.48 -2.59
C GLU A 142 2.90 16.39 -3.04
N VAL A 143 3.71 16.87 -2.09
CA VAL A 143 4.84 17.77 -2.38
C VAL A 143 5.86 17.12 -3.31
N PRO A 144 6.38 15.91 -3.04
CA PRO A 144 7.28 15.23 -3.96
C PRO A 144 6.58 14.63 -5.19
N GLY A 145 5.25 14.53 -5.22
CA GLY A 145 4.49 13.97 -6.33
C GLY A 145 4.70 12.46 -6.50
N THR A 146 4.66 11.72 -5.41
CA THR A 146 4.99 10.28 -5.37
C THR A 146 3.76 9.37 -5.28
N GLY A 147 2.58 9.94 -5.38
CA GLY A 147 1.32 9.20 -5.31
C GLY A 147 0.12 10.12 -5.30
N ILE A 148 -0.99 9.60 -4.82
CA ILE A 148 -2.28 10.31 -4.75
C ILE A 148 -2.68 10.51 -3.29
N VAL A 149 -3.19 11.70 -2.98
CA VAL A 149 -3.78 12.02 -1.68
C VAL A 149 -5.28 12.15 -1.82
N VAL A 150 -6.02 11.39 -1.02
CA VAL A 150 -7.49 11.41 -0.95
C VAL A 150 -7.91 12.34 0.19
N ASP A 151 -8.85 13.23 -0.07
CA ASP A 151 -9.26 14.26 0.90
C ASP A 151 -9.84 13.68 2.20
N LYS A 152 -10.58 12.59 2.09
CA LYS A 152 -11.23 11.92 3.23
C LYS A 152 -11.11 10.41 3.15
N ALA A 153 -11.07 9.77 4.32
CA ALA A 153 -11.06 8.32 4.45
C ALA A 153 -12.47 7.73 4.20
N GLU A 154 -12.93 7.82 2.97
CA GLU A 154 -14.24 7.32 2.51
C GLU A 154 -14.08 6.29 1.38
N PRO A 155 -14.82 5.17 1.39
CA PRO A 155 -14.66 4.09 0.41
C PRO A 155 -14.77 4.54 -1.05
N VAL A 156 -15.74 5.40 -1.37
CA VAL A 156 -15.93 5.92 -2.74
C VAL A 156 -14.75 6.74 -3.22
N LEU A 157 -14.17 7.58 -2.37
CA LEU A 157 -13.01 8.40 -2.72
C LEU A 157 -11.76 7.53 -2.88
N VAL A 158 -11.59 6.52 -2.05
CA VAL A 158 -10.47 5.57 -2.14
C VAL A 158 -10.56 4.74 -3.41
N SER A 159 -11.73 4.20 -3.75
CA SER A 159 -11.90 3.41 -4.99
C SER A 159 -11.65 4.25 -6.24
N ARG A 160 -12.13 5.49 -6.29
CA ARG A 160 -11.85 6.41 -7.41
C ARG A 160 -10.36 6.72 -7.53
N ALA A 161 -9.69 6.95 -6.43
CA ALA A 161 -8.24 7.20 -6.43
C ALA A 161 -7.46 5.99 -6.96
N ILE A 162 -7.88 4.78 -6.61
CA ILE A 162 -7.27 3.54 -7.14
C ILE A 162 -7.48 3.44 -8.66
N GLU A 163 -8.69 3.65 -9.14
CA GLU A 163 -8.98 3.63 -10.58
C GLU A 163 -8.20 4.72 -11.33
N ASP A 164 -8.16 5.94 -10.81
CA ASP A 164 -7.41 7.06 -11.38
C ASP A 164 -5.90 6.74 -11.43
N TYR A 165 -5.36 6.14 -10.38
CA TYR A 165 -3.96 5.73 -10.33
C TYR A 165 -3.59 4.84 -11.53
N PHE A 166 -4.38 3.83 -11.81
CA PHE A 166 -4.10 2.88 -12.89
C PHE A 166 -4.45 3.41 -14.29
N ASN A 167 -5.40 4.32 -14.41
CA ASN A 167 -5.94 4.77 -15.70
C ASN A 167 -5.37 6.13 -16.17
N SER A 168 -4.73 6.90 -15.30
CA SER A 168 -4.25 8.26 -15.63
C SER A 168 -2.94 8.31 -16.43
N GLY A 169 -2.20 7.20 -16.54
CA GLY A 169 -0.87 7.18 -17.16
C GLY A 169 0.23 7.83 -16.32
N LYS A 170 -0.02 8.17 -15.05
CA LYS A 170 0.91 8.91 -14.17
C LYS A 170 1.86 8.02 -13.35
N ILE A 171 1.70 6.70 -13.40
CA ILE A 171 2.50 5.77 -12.58
C ILE A 171 4.01 5.98 -12.80
N GLY A 172 4.44 6.11 -14.05
CA GLY A 172 5.84 6.36 -14.37
C GLY A 172 6.40 7.64 -13.73
N ASN A 173 5.59 8.71 -13.69
CA ASN A 173 5.96 9.96 -13.03
C ASN A 173 6.11 9.79 -11.51
N PHE A 174 5.20 9.05 -10.88
CA PHE A 174 5.29 8.76 -9.44
C PHE A 174 6.57 7.97 -9.12
N VAL A 175 6.87 6.94 -9.89
CA VAL A 175 8.08 6.13 -9.71
C VAL A 175 9.34 6.97 -9.88
N THR A 176 9.41 7.80 -10.93
CA THR A 176 10.54 8.71 -11.16
C THR A 176 10.72 9.69 -10.01
N ASN A 177 9.63 10.25 -9.48
CA ASN A 177 9.69 11.16 -8.35
C ASN A 177 10.15 10.47 -7.06
N ILE A 178 9.76 9.21 -6.85
CA ILE A 178 10.26 8.41 -5.72
C ILE A 178 11.79 8.24 -5.83
N GLU A 179 12.31 7.91 -6.98
CA GLU A 179 13.75 7.76 -7.21
C GLU A 179 14.51 9.04 -6.86
N ARG A 180 14.00 10.20 -7.29
CA ARG A 180 14.59 11.51 -6.93
C ARG A 180 14.56 11.77 -5.42
N GLU A 181 13.48 11.42 -4.74
CA GLU A 181 13.40 11.57 -3.28
C GLU A 181 14.37 10.63 -2.56
N ARG A 182 14.52 9.40 -3.03
CA ARG A 182 15.50 8.44 -2.49
C ARG A 182 16.93 8.97 -2.62
N GLU A 183 17.29 9.54 -3.76
CA GLU A 183 18.61 10.16 -3.98
C GLU A 183 18.86 11.30 -2.99
N LYS A 184 17.91 12.21 -2.82
CA LYS A 184 18.01 13.31 -1.85
C LYS A 184 18.21 12.82 -0.41
N LEU A 185 17.51 11.73 -0.03
CA LEU A 185 17.64 11.14 1.31
C LEU A 185 18.98 10.44 1.50
N SER A 186 19.54 9.83 0.47
CA SER A 186 20.87 9.19 0.52
C SER A 186 22.02 10.20 0.69
N TRP A 187 21.93 11.36 0.04
CA TRP A 187 22.93 12.45 0.16
C TRP A 187 22.89 13.20 1.50
N LYS A 188 21.75 13.23 2.18
CA LYS A 188 21.61 13.84 3.51
C LYS A 188 22.11 12.97 4.67
N SER A 189 22.55 11.77 4.38
CA SER A 189 23.11 10.84 5.37
C SER A 189 24.65 10.94 5.53
N PHE A 190 25.26 11.94 4.88
CA PHE A 190 26.70 12.24 4.97
C PHE A 190 26.97 13.60 5.61
#